data_766af721c8da64e86143a72eff8bbae1
#
_entry.id   766af721c8da64e86143a72eff8bbae1
#
_cell.length_a   1.000
_cell.length_b   1.000
_cell.length_c   1.000
_cell.angle_alpha   90.00
_cell.angle_beta   90.00
_cell.angle_gamma   90.00
#
_symmetry.space_group_name_H-M   'P 1'
#
loop_
_entity.id
_entity.type
_entity.pdbx_description
1 polymer ?
#
loop_
_entity_poly.entity_id
_entity_poly.type
_entity_poly.pdbx_seq_one_letter_code
_entity_poly.pdbx_strand_id
1 'polypeptide(L)'
;MKHKDLIFGLDDKNNKIKRYCSEFLKSDSEFVIAKEKLSITPTFLFYGLPGTGKTTIAYEVFNELREEKFNIDLKCLRIDDLISYNFGESSKNLIDFFNKVRTEIKENSSSAFIIIDELDSFTVNRYQNDSESIKRVLLTFNTIIDEMFMDGSLNNIILIATTNMRESIDASVLRRFFFHEDFNITLNKNDFFKFIDEVKSVSKIFDTINTEDKERLYKIYEAKRFTLGEVKTIFAHLYMQIKSDTNYEKLKLDDFFAKESSFYEIITKQQNGRILENG
;
A
#
# COMPACT_ATOMS: atom_id res chain seq x y z
N MET A 1 16.67 -3.06 -11.40
CA MET A 1 16.88 -1.86 -10.58
C MET A 1 16.33 -2.19 -9.21
N LYS A 2 17.14 -2.25 -8.17
CA LYS A 2 16.66 -2.56 -6.81
C LYS A 2 15.92 -1.31 -6.32
N HIS A 3 14.61 -1.44 -6.07
CA HIS A 3 13.77 -0.35 -5.56
C HIS A 3 14.06 0.02 -4.09
N LYS A 4 15.11 -0.54 -3.50
CA LYS A 4 15.49 -0.37 -2.09
C LYS A 4 15.76 1.08 -1.69
N ASP A 5 16.11 1.93 -2.67
CA ASP A 5 16.53 3.32 -2.43
C ASP A 5 15.36 4.31 -2.33
N LEU A 6 14.11 3.82 -2.33
CA LEU A 6 12.91 4.68 -2.35
C LEU A 6 12.04 4.59 -1.09
N ILE A 7 12.42 3.71 -0.12
CA ILE A 7 11.61 3.41 1.05
C ILE A 7 12.25 4.03 2.29
N PHE A 8 12.05 5.33 2.47
CA PHE A 8 12.52 6.04 3.66
C PHE A 8 11.58 5.87 4.85
N GLY A 9 12.15 5.61 6.03
CA GLY A 9 11.43 5.56 7.29
C GLY A 9 10.47 4.36 7.43
N LEU A 10 10.52 3.41 6.48
CA LEU A 10 9.70 2.19 6.49
C LEU A 10 10.50 0.91 6.75
N ASP A 11 11.81 1.02 7.00
CA ASP A 11 12.69 -0.14 7.18
C ASP A 11 12.23 -1.05 8.32
N ASP A 12 11.90 -0.50 9.47
CA ASP A 12 11.41 -1.28 10.61
C ASP A 12 10.08 -1.97 10.29
N LYS A 13 9.19 -1.28 9.59
CA LYS A 13 7.91 -1.83 9.14
C LYS A 13 8.11 -2.93 8.12
N ASN A 14 8.95 -2.71 7.11
CA ASN A 14 9.33 -3.73 6.13
C ASN A 14 9.89 -4.97 6.80
N ASN A 15 10.88 -4.80 7.69
CA ASN A 15 11.50 -5.89 8.44
C ASN A 15 10.50 -6.64 9.33
N LYS A 16 9.57 -5.94 9.97
CA LYS A 16 8.50 -6.54 10.78
C LYS A 16 7.58 -7.40 9.91
N ILE A 17 7.06 -6.85 8.81
CA ILE A 17 6.14 -7.54 7.91
C ILE A 17 6.82 -8.75 7.29
N LYS A 18 8.06 -8.60 6.80
CA LYS A 18 8.84 -9.68 6.24
C LYS A 18 9.01 -10.83 7.25
N ARG A 19 9.39 -10.53 8.49
CA ARG A 19 9.51 -11.56 9.54
C ARG A 19 8.20 -12.30 9.75
N TYR A 20 7.07 -11.60 9.83
CA TYR A 20 5.77 -12.24 9.96
C TYR A 20 5.49 -13.16 8.77
N CYS A 21 5.66 -12.67 7.55
CA CYS A 21 5.48 -13.48 6.35
C CYS A 21 6.41 -14.72 6.33
N SER A 22 7.68 -14.56 6.72
CA SER A 22 8.62 -15.66 6.80
C SER A 22 8.18 -16.74 7.78
N GLU A 23 7.62 -16.38 8.95
CA GLU A 23 7.11 -17.37 9.92
C GLU A 23 5.95 -18.19 9.35
N PHE A 24 5.06 -17.56 8.57
CA PHE A 24 3.97 -18.31 7.90
C PHE A 24 4.48 -19.30 6.84
N LEU A 25 5.60 -19.01 6.20
CA LEU A 25 6.20 -19.87 5.16
C LEU A 25 7.09 -20.97 5.73
N LYS A 26 7.49 -20.86 7.00
CA LYS A 26 8.23 -21.91 7.73
C LYS A 26 7.25 -22.92 8.29
N SER A 27 7.59 -24.20 8.19
CA SER A 27 6.78 -25.30 8.76
C SER A 27 7.19 -25.56 10.23
N ASP A 28 7.23 -24.52 11.07
CA ASP A 28 7.50 -24.70 12.50
C ASP A 28 6.28 -25.26 13.22
N SER A 29 6.47 -26.39 13.94
CA SER A 29 5.38 -27.12 14.59
C SER A 29 4.71 -26.33 15.72
N GLU A 30 5.49 -25.55 16.49
CA GLU A 30 4.95 -24.71 17.57
C GLU A 30 4.07 -23.60 16.98
N PHE A 31 4.55 -22.94 15.92
CA PHE A 31 3.80 -21.89 15.24
C PHE A 31 2.51 -22.42 14.59
N VAL A 32 2.53 -23.64 14.03
CA VAL A 32 1.32 -24.26 13.46
C VAL A 32 0.25 -24.42 14.53
N ILE A 33 0.61 -24.94 15.72
CA ILE A 33 -0.33 -25.09 16.84
C ILE A 33 -0.86 -23.73 17.33
N ALA A 34 0.04 -22.74 17.49
CA ALA A 34 -0.33 -21.40 17.93
C ALA A 34 -1.27 -20.72 16.93
N LYS A 35 -0.98 -20.83 15.64
CA LYS A 35 -1.79 -20.29 14.54
C LYS A 35 -3.22 -20.83 14.57
N GLU A 36 -3.40 -22.14 14.74
CA GLU A 36 -4.72 -22.75 14.83
C GLU A 36 -5.48 -22.31 16.09
N LYS A 37 -4.84 -22.37 17.26
CA LYS A 37 -5.47 -22.02 18.55
C LYS A 37 -5.83 -20.55 18.68
N LEU A 38 -5.04 -19.65 18.08
CA LEU A 38 -5.20 -18.21 18.15
C LEU A 38 -5.85 -17.62 16.89
N SER A 39 -6.22 -18.47 15.91
CA SER A 39 -6.81 -18.06 14.64
C SER A 39 -5.96 -17.02 13.90
N ILE A 40 -4.63 -17.14 13.95
CA ILE A 40 -3.71 -16.24 13.29
C ILE A 40 -3.68 -16.55 11.80
N THR A 41 -3.99 -15.57 10.95
CA THR A 41 -4.00 -15.73 9.49
C THR A 41 -2.94 -14.86 8.81
N PRO A 42 -2.37 -15.29 7.68
CA PRO A 42 -1.39 -14.52 6.90
C PRO A 42 -2.05 -13.43 6.04
N THR A 43 -2.93 -12.64 6.65
CA THR A 43 -3.73 -11.61 5.98
C THR A 43 -3.41 -10.24 6.53
N PHE A 44 -2.98 -9.32 5.67
CA PHE A 44 -2.51 -7.99 6.03
C PHE A 44 -3.32 -6.92 5.31
N LEU A 45 -3.76 -5.90 6.04
CA LEU A 45 -4.31 -4.67 5.48
C LEU A 45 -3.32 -3.53 5.69
N PHE A 46 -2.78 -3.00 4.60
CA PHE A 46 -1.94 -1.81 4.59
C PHE A 46 -2.81 -0.60 4.29
N TYR A 47 -2.89 0.34 5.21
CA TYR A 47 -3.72 1.52 5.06
C TYR A 47 -2.92 2.81 5.30
N GLY A 48 -3.35 3.90 4.69
CA GLY A 48 -2.73 5.22 4.83
C GLY A 48 -2.87 6.04 3.55
N LEU A 49 -2.43 7.28 3.60
CA LEU A 49 -2.55 8.24 2.50
C LEU A 49 -1.87 7.75 1.21
N PRO A 50 -2.28 8.25 0.04
CA PRO A 50 -1.57 7.99 -1.21
C PRO A 50 -0.08 8.37 -1.12
N GLY A 51 0.79 7.59 -1.77
CA GLY A 51 2.23 7.88 -1.80
C GLY A 51 3.00 7.56 -0.51
N THR A 52 2.41 6.86 0.46
CA THR A 52 3.07 6.44 1.71
C THR A 52 3.88 5.14 1.58
N GLY A 53 3.89 4.49 0.42
CA GLY A 53 4.72 3.32 0.15
C GLY A 53 4.06 1.95 0.41
N LYS A 54 2.74 1.87 0.63
CA LYS A 54 2.01 0.62 0.89
C LYS A 54 2.30 -0.48 -0.14
N THR A 55 1.99 -0.19 -1.39
CA THR A 55 2.19 -1.13 -2.49
C THR A 55 3.67 -1.43 -2.71
N THR A 56 4.54 -0.43 -2.55
CA THR A 56 5.99 -0.60 -2.67
C THR A 56 6.52 -1.59 -1.63
N ILE A 57 6.12 -1.47 -0.36
CA ILE A 57 6.50 -2.41 0.71
C ILE A 57 5.95 -3.81 0.43
N ALA A 58 4.73 -3.95 -0.07
CA ALA A 58 4.19 -5.27 -0.40
C ALA A 58 5.07 -5.99 -1.44
N TYR A 59 5.50 -5.28 -2.50
CA TYR A 59 6.42 -5.85 -3.50
C TYR A 59 7.82 -6.10 -2.94
N GLU A 60 8.35 -5.22 -2.09
CA GLU A 60 9.68 -5.39 -1.50
C GLU A 60 9.73 -6.61 -0.58
N VAL A 61 8.73 -6.78 0.28
CA VAL A 61 8.59 -7.98 1.13
C VAL A 61 8.58 -9.25 0.27
N PHE A 62 7.81 -9.26 -0.83
CA PHE A 62 7.81 -10.39 -1.74
C PHE A 62 9.19 -10.67 -2.34
N ASN A 63 9.88 -9.62 -2.81
CA ASN A 63 11.21 -9.76 -3.41
C ASN A 63 12.24 -10.30 -2.40
N GLU A 64 12.22 -9.80 -1.16
CA GLU A 64 13.10 -10.25 -0.10
C GLU A 64 12.83 -11.73 0.29
N LEU A 65 11.56 -12.15 0.35
CA LEU A 65 11.21 -13.56 0.58
C LEU A 65 11.72 -14.46 -0.55
N ARG A 66 11.66 -14.00 -1.80
CA ARG A 66 12.24 -14.72 -2.93
C ARG A 66 13.77 -14.78 -2.87
N GLU A 67 14.44 -13.72 -2.45
CA GLU A 67 15.90 -13.70 -2.21
C GLU A 67 16.29 -14.69 -1.09
N GLU A 68 15.44 -14.86 -0.07
CA GLU A 68 15.59 -15.89 0.99
C GLU A 68 15.25 -17.31 0.53
N LYS A 69 14.96 -17.50 -0.77
CA LYS A 69 14.68 -18.78 -1.44
C LYS A 69 13.37 -19.47 -1.02
N PHE A 70 12.40 -18.73 -0.50
CA PHE A 70 11.07 -19.27 -0.35
C PHE A 70 10.45 -19.59 -1.73
N ASN A 71 9.79 -20.75 -1.83
CA ASN A 71 9.04 -21.12 -3.03
C ASN A 71 7.67 -20.44 -3.03
N ILE A 72 7.64 -19.20 -3.50
CA ILE A 72 6.46 -18.34 -3.46
C ILE A 72 6.23 -17.62 -4.78
N ASP A 73 4.99 -17.60 -5.27
CA ASP A 73 4.57 -16.97 -6.51
C ASP A 73 3.76 -15.69 -6.25
N LEU A 74 4.09 -14.61 -6.97
CA LEU A 74 3.35 -13.37 -6.90
C LEU A 74 2.07 -13.44 -7.75
N LYS A 75 0.96 -13.04 -7.14
CA LYS A 75 -0.34 -12.83 -7.80
C LYS A 75 -0.84 -11.43 -7.46
N CYS A 76 -1.25 -10.69 -8.46
CA CYS A 76 -1.82 -9.36 -8.27
C CYS A 76 -3.29 -9.38 -8.67
N LEU A 77 -4.13 -8.88 -7.80
CA LEU A 77 -5.55 -8.71 -8.05
C LEU A 77 -5.85 -7.21 -8.04
N ARG A 78 -6.23 -6.68 -9.19
CA ARG A 78 -6.76 -5.32 -9.29
C ARG A 78 -8.27 -5.38 -9.24
N ILE A 79 -8.85 -4.56 -8.41
CA ILE A 79 -10.30 -4.50 -8.25
C ILE A 79 -10.98 -4.11 -9.57
N ASP A 80 -10.39 -3.19 -10.32
CA ASP A 80 -10.93 -2.74 -11.60
C ASP A 80 -10.97 -3.88 -12.65
N ASP A 81 -10.04 -4.84 -12.59
CA ASP A 81 -10.04 -6.02 -13.48
C ASP A 81 -11.16 -7.01 -13.14
N LEU A 82 -11.73 -6.92 -11.93
CA LEU A 82 -12.85 -7.77 -11.50
C LEU A 82 -14.20 -7.18 -11.89
N ILE A 83 -14.32 -5.85 -11.94
CA ILE A 83 -15.60 -5.18 -12.13
C ILE A 83 -16.03 -5.38 -13.59
N SER A 84 -17.20 -6.00 -13.76
CA SER A 84 -17.90 -6.13 -15.04
C SER A 84 -19.28 -5.53 -14.94
N TYR A 85 -19.76 -4.97 -16.06
CA TYR A 85 -21.15 -4.49 -16.16
C TYR A 85 -22.16 -5.64 -16.20
N ASN A 86 -21.71 -6.88 -16.42
CA ASN A 86 -22.57 -8.06 -16.47
C ASN A 86 -22.88 -8.53 -15.06
N PHE A 87 -24.15 -8.77 -14.80
CA PHE A 87 -24.62 -9.23 -13.49
C PHE A 87 -23.97 -10.56 -13.06
N GLY A 88 -23.32 -10.56 -11.89
CA GLY A 88 -22.68 -11.75 -11.31
C GLY A 88 -21.30 -12.11 -11.85
N GLU A 89 -20.85 -11.49 -12.95
CA GLU A 89 -19.56 -11.80 -13.58
C GLU A 89 -18.39 -11.37 -12.67
N SER A 90 -18.48 -10.23 -12.00
CA SER A 90 -17.47 -9.76 -11.05
C SER A 90 -17.22 -10.76 -9.91
N SER A 91 -18.28 -11.31 -9.34
CA SER A 91 -18.17 -12.35 -8.30
C SER A 91 -17.56 -13.64 -8.85
N LYS A 92 -17.92 -14.02 -10.07
CA LYS A 92 -17.35 -15.19 -10.74
C LYS A 92 -15.86 -14.99 -11.01
N ASN A 93 -15.46 -13.85 -11.53
CA ASN A 93 -14.04 -13.53 -11.78
C ASN A 93 -13.21 -13.64 -10.51
N LEU A 94 -13.75 -13.17 -9.36
CA LEU A 94 -13.08 -13.30 -8.06
C LEU A 94 -12.93 -14.78 -7.63
N ILE A 95 -13.99 -15.57 -7.77
CA ILE A 95 -13.96 -17.02 -7.47
C ILE A 95 -12.92 -17.72 -8.37
N ASP A 96 -12.94 -17.44 -9.67
CA ASP A 96 -12.04 -18.05 -10.64
C ASP A 96 -10.58 -17.70 -10.34
N PHE A 97 -10.30 -16.45 -9.93
CA PHE A 97 -8.96 -16.03 -9.51
C PHE A 97 -8.46 -16.88 -8.33
N PHE A 98 -9.21 -16.98 -7.24
CA PHE A 98 -8.78 -17.74 -6.07
C PHE A 98 -8.70 -19.25 -6.33
N ASN A 99 -9.60 -19.81 -7.13
CA ASN A 99 -9.55 -21.21 -7.53
C ASN A 99 -8.30 -21.51 -8.36
N LYS A 100 -7.95 -20.63 -9.31
CA LYS A 100 -6.71 -20.74 -10.08
C LYS A 100 -5.48 -20.71 -9.18
N VAL A 101 -5.42 -19.78 -8.22
CA VAL A 101 -4.31 -19.71 -7.25
C VAL A 101 -4.21 -21.00 -6.44
N ARG A 102 -5.33 -21.54 -5.94
CA ARG A 102 -5.34 -22.81 -5.18
C ARG A 102 -4.83 -23.99 -6.01
N THR A 103 -5.20 -24.04 -7.30
CA THR A 103 -4.74 -25.09 -8.22
C THR A 103 -3.23 -24.99 -8.44
N GLU A 104 -2.73 -23.80 -8.76
CA GLU A 104 -1.31 -23.59 -9.02
C GLU A 104 -0.43 -23.87 -7.78
N ILE A 105 -0.87 -23.51 -6.57
CA ILE A 105 -0.18 -23.84 -5.32
C ILE A 105 -0.04 -25.36 -5.17
N LYS A 106 -1.11 -26.13 -5.45
CA LYS A 106 -1.10 -27.59 -5.34
C LYS A 106 -0.20 -28.23 -6.39
N GLU A 107 -0.29 -27.78 -7.64
CA GLU A 107 0.49 -28.32 -8.76
C GLU A 107 1.99 -28.05 -8.60
N ASN A 108 2.36 -26.85 -8.17
CA ASN A 108 3.76 -26.41 -8.07
C ASN A 108 4.36 -26.68 -6.68
N SER A 109 3.60 -27.19 -5.70
CA SER A 109 4.03 -27.31 -4.31
C SER A 109 4.66 -26.01 -3.80
N SER A 110 4.06 -24.86 -4.16
CA SER A 110 4.50 -23.52 -3.84
C SER A 110 3.56 -22.83 -2.85
N SER A 111 3.90 -21.63 -2.43
CA SER A 111 3.00 -20.71 -1.73
C SER A 111 2.64 -19.55 -2.67
N ALA A 112 1.52 -18.88 -2.42
CA ALA A 112 1.17 -17.65 -3.14
C ALA A 112 1.35 -16.41 -2.26
N PHE A 113 1.82 -15.34 -2.89
CA PHE A 113 1.81 -13.99 -2.32
C PHE A 113 0.84 -13.16 -3.13
N ILE A 114 -0.31 -12.85 -2.54
CA ILE A 114 -1.39 -12.13 -3.23
C ILE A 114 -1.36 -10.68 -2.79
N ILE A 115 -1.29 -9.77 -3.75
CA ILE A 115 -1.47 -8.33 -3.52
C ILE A 115 -2.81 -7.92 -4.11
N ILE A 116 -3.71 -7.38 -3.26
CA ILE A 116 -4.94 -6.71 -3.66
C ILE A 116 -4.71 -5.22 -3.51
N ASP A 117 -4.53 -4.52 -4.63
CA ASP A 117 -4.28 -3.08 -4.60
C ASP A 117 -5.59 -2.29 -4.66
N GLU A 118 -5.64 -1.16 -3.94
CA GLU A 118 -6.77 -0.24 -3.90
C GLU A 118 -8.11 -0.90 -3.52
N LEU A 119 -8.13 -1.59 -2.36
CA LEU A 119 -9.33 -2.25 -1.84
C LEU A 119 -10.52 -1.28 -1.68
N ASP A 120 -10.26 0.01 -1.49
CA ASP A 120 -11.26 1.08 -1.43
C ASP A 120 -12.00 1.31 -2.77
N SER A 121 -11.48 0.84 -3.90
CA SER A 121 -12.19 0.87 -5.19
C SER A 121 -13.54 0.12 -5.13
N PHE A 122 -13.67 -0.87 -4.26
CA PHE A 122 -14.97 -1.49 -3.96
C PHE A 122 -15.98 -0.55 -3.30
N THR A 123 -15.54 0.55 -2.70
CA THR A 123 -16.40 1.44 -1.93
C THR A 123 -16.77 2.71 -2.70
N VAL A 124 -15.89 3.21 -3.56
CA VAL A 124 -16.11 4.43 -4.35
C VAL A 124 -17.29 4.26 -5.30
N ASN A 125 -17.46 3.09 -5.87
CA ASN A 125 -18.55 2.78 -6.80
C ASN A 125 -19.94 2.66 -6.12
N ARG A 126 -20.05 2.71 -4.78
CA ARG A 126 -21.35 2.66 -4.07
C ARG A 126 -22.28 3.84 -4.39
N TYR A 127 -21.74 4.94 -4.88
CA TYR A 127 -22.52 6.17 -5.20
C TYR A 127 -23.06 6.21 -6.64
N GLN A 128 -22.62 5.28 -7.49
CA GLN A 128 -23.17 5.11 -8.84
C GLN A 128 -24.00 3.81 -8.84
N ASN A 129 -25.21 3.82 -9.32
CA ASN A 129 -26.28 2.81 -9.44
C ASN A 129 -25.99 1.29 -9.32
N ASP A 130 -24.74 0.87 -9.00
CA ASP A 130 -24.25 -0.52 -8.96
C ASP A 130 -24.02 -1.06 -7.52
N SER A 131 -24.71 -0.51 -6.53
CA SER A 131 -24.50 -0.88 -5.12
C SER A 131 -24.73 -2.38 -4.81
N GLU A 132 -25.59 -3.07 -5.59
CA GLU A 132 -25.85 -4.50 -5.39
C GLU A 132 -24.71 -5.40 -5.92
N SER A 133 -24.15 -5.09 -7.07
CA SER A 133 -23.05 -5.85 -7.66
C SER A 133 -21.83 -5.81 -6.76
N ILE A 134 -21.49 -4.63 -6.25
CA ILE A 134 -20.35 -4.45 -5.33
C ILE A 134 -20.57 -5.16 -4.00
N LYS A 135 -21.76 -5.06 -3.41
CA LYS A 135 -22.10 -5.81 -2.19
C LYS A 135 -21.92 -7.32 -2.38
N ARG A 136 -22.30 -7.85 -3.55
CA ARG A 136 -22.12 -9.28 -3.86
C ARG A 136 -20.66 -9.66 -3.96
N VAL A 137 -19.83 -8.85 -4.61
CA VAL A 137 -18.38 -9.11 -4.70
C VAL A 137 -17.73 -9.11 -3.31
N LEU A 138 -18.12 -8.16 -2.44
CA LEU A 138 -17.65 -8.12 -1.04
C LEU A 138 -18.11 -9.35 -0.24
N LEU A 139 -19.37 -9.77 -0.40
CA LEU A 139 -19.87 -10.99 0.22
C LEU A 139 -19.12 -12.21 -0.31
N THR A 140 -18.89 -12.29 -1.62
CA THR A 140 -18.11 -13.37 -2.25
C THR A 140 -16.68 -13.39 -1.73
N PHE A 141 -16.02 -12.23 -1.61
CA PHE A 141 -14.69 -12.13 -1.01
C PHE A 141 -14.67 -12.69 0.42
N ASN A 142 -15.61 -12.24 1.25
CA ASN A 142 -15.73 -12.72 2.63
C ASN A 142 -15.90 -14.24 2.69
N THR A 143 -16.80 -14.80 1.85
CA THR A 143 -17.05 -16.22 1.77
C THR A 143 -15.79 -17.00 1.37
N ILE A 144 -15.06 -16.54 0.35
CA ILE A 144 -13.83 -17.17 -0.11
C ILE A 144 -12.78 -17.21 0.99
N ILE A 145 -12.57 -16.10 1.69
CA ILE A 145 -11.57 -16.05 2.78
C ILE A 145 -11.97 -16.95 3.94
N ASP A 146 -13.26 -16.97 4.31
CA ASP A 146 -13.77 -17.85 5.37
C ASP A 146 -13.62 -19.34 4.99
N GLU A 147 -13.95 -19.73 3.75
CA GLU A 147 -13.76 -21.09 3.24
C GLU A 147 -12.28 -21.50 3.25
N MET A 148 -11.40 -20.61 2.77
CA MET A 148 -9.95 -20.85 2.74
C MET A 148 -9.36 -20.98 4.13
N PHE A 149 -9.90 -20.29 5.13
CA PHE A 149 -9.54 -20.44 6.52
C PHE A 149 -9.99 -21.81 7.04
N MET A 150 -11.23 -22.22 6.78
CA MET A 150 -11.82 -23.48 7.26
C MET A 150 -11.18 -24.72 6.63
N ASP A 151 -10.83 -24.67 5.35
CA ASP A 151 -10.20 -25.80 4.64
C ASP A 151 -8.66 -25.81 4.75
N GLY A 152 -8.09 -24.82 5.43
CA GLY A 152 -6.65 -24.70 5.64
C GLY A 152 -5.85 -24.21 4.42
N SER A 153 -6.48 -23.94 3.28
CA SER A 153 -5.77 -23.50 2.07
C SER A 153 -5.14 -22.09 2.22
N LEU A 154 -5.67 -21.28 3.15
CA LEU A 154 -5.11 -19.97 3.48
C LEU A 154 -3.69 -20.06 4.07
N ASN A 155 -3.30 -21.22 4.64
CA ASN A 155 -1.98 -21.40 5.23
C ASN A 155 -0.81 -21.28 4.24
N ASN A 156 -1.08 -21.48 2.95
CA ASN A 156 -0.09 -21.38 1.88
C ASN A 156 -0.22 -20.07 1.09
N ILE A 157 -0.97 -19.10 1.62
CA ILE A 157 -1.23 -17.84 0.93
C ILE A 157 -0.94 -16.68 1.88
N ILE A 158 -0.01 -15.81 1.51
CA ILE A 158 0.15 -14.51 2.14
C ILE A 158 -0.72 -13.54 1.35
N LEU A 159 -1.70 -12.92 2.02
CA LEU A 159 -2.62 -11.97 1.42
C LEU A 159 -2.37 -10.57 1.96
N ILE A 160 -1.98 -9.65 1.10
CA ILE A 160 -1.80 -8.22 1.44
C ILE A 160 -2.79 -7.41 0.63
N ALA A 161 -3.67 -6.67 1.31
CA ALA A 161 -4.50 -5.67 0.67
C ALA A 161 -4.01 -4.26 1.01
N THR A 162 -4.09 -3.34 0.06
CA THR A 162 -3.79 -1.92 0.29
C THR A 162 -5.06 -1.07 0.18
N THR A 163 -5.13 0.02 0.94
CA THR A 163 -6.23 1.00 0.85
C THR A 163 -5.75 2.40 1.22
N ASN A 164 -6.31 3.39 0.54
CA ASN A 164 -6.13 4.78 0.90
C ASN A 164 -7.19 5.29 1.88
N MET A 165 -8.29 4.56 2.03
CA MET A 165 -9.48 4.98 2.78
C MET A 165 -10.01 3.84 3.66
N ARG A 166 -9.27 3.49 4.73
CA ARG A 166 -9.64 2.41 5.65
C ARG A 166 -11.06 2.53 6.17
N GLU A 167 -11.50 3.76 6.46
CA GLU A 167 -12.82 4.08 7.01
C GLU A 167 -13.96 3.78 6.05
N SER A 168 -13.66 3.68 4.75
CA SER A 168 -14.65 3.36 3.72
C SER A 168 -14.84 1.84 3.54
N ILE A 169 -13.92 1.02 4.06
CA ILE A 169 -13.98 -0.44 3.95
C ILE A 169 -15.03 -0.98 4.93
N ASP A 170 -15.87 -1.88 4.45
CA ASP A 170 -16.88 -2.54 5.27
C ASP A 170 -16.24 -3.33 6.43
N ALA A 171 -16.81 -3.22 7.62
CA ALA A 171 -16.31 -3.91 8.81
C ALA A 171 -16.25 -5.44 8.63
N SER A 172 -17.14 -6.01 7.81
CA SER A 172 -17.12 -7.43 7.48
C SER A 172 -15.85 -7.83 6.71
N VAL A 173 -15.35 -6.96 5.84
CA VAL A 173 -14.09 -7.17 5.10
C VAL A 173 -12.89 -6.92 6.01
N LEU A 174 -12.91 -5.84 6.79
CA LEU A 174 -11.81 -5.50 7.70
C LEU A 174 -11.45 -6.64 8.65
N ARG A 175 -12.44 -7.35 9.19
CA ARG A 175 -12.19 -8.47 10.13
C ARG A 175 -11.55 -9.71 9.50
N ARG A 176 -11.41 -9.80 8.16
CA ARG A 176 -10.68 -10.88 7.46
C ARG A 176 -9.18 -10.63 7.42
N PHE A 177 -8.77 -9.42 7.73
CA PHE A 177 -7.35 -9.10 7.84
C PHE A 177 -6.92 -9.17 9.31
N PHE A 178 -5.99 -10.06 9.61
CA PHE A 178 -5.49 -10.25 10.97
C PHE A 178 -4.54 -9.11 11.37
N PHE A 179 -3.66 -8.70 10.44
CA PHE A 179 -2.71 -7.62 10.67
C PHE A 179 -3.16 -6.34 9.97
N HIS A 180 -3.25 -5.25 10.74
CA HIS A 180 -3.56 -3.91 10.23
C HIS A 180 -2.32 -3.03 10.40
N GLU A 181 -1.74 -2.57 9.28
CA GLU A 181 -0.52 -1.78 9.27
C GLU A 181 -0.78 -0.36 8.78
N ASP A 182 -0.54 0.62 9.65
CA ASP A 182 -0.68 2.03 9.33
C ASP A 182 0.58 2.55 8.62
N PHE A 183 0.42 3.11 7.44
CA PHE A 183 1.49 3.70 6.63
C PHE A 183 1.52 5.24 6.69
N ASN A 184 0.71 5.86 7.53
CA ASN A 184 0.75 7.31 7.76
C ASN A 184 1.93 7.65 8.68
N ILE A 185 3.14 7.60 8.13
CA ILE A 185 4.35 7.95 8.86
C ILE A 185 4.76 9.38 8.57
N THR A 186 5.22 10.06 9.62
CA THR A 186 5.92 11.34 9.49
C THR A 186 7.37 11.10 9.87
N LEU A 187 8.30 11.46 8.98
CA LEU A 187 9.73 11.37 9.27
C LEU A 187 10.09 12.37 10.36
N ASN A 188 10.93 11.94 11.29
CA ASN A 188 11.63 12.87 12.15
C ASN A 188 12.64 13.69 11.32
N LYS A 189 13.14 14.78 11.91
CA LYS A 189 14.04 15.71 11.24
C LYS A 189 15.30 15.04 10.66
N ASN A 190 15.91 14.12 11.40
CA ASN A 190 17.13 13.46 10.98
C ASN A 190 16.88 12.56 9.75
N ASP A 191 15.80 11.81 9.76
CA ASP A 191 15.45 10.93 8.65
C ASP A 191 14.97 11.72 7.43
N PHE A 192 14.27 12.84 7.64
CA PHE A 192 13.95 13.76 6.54
C PHE A 192 15.21 14.37 5.92
N PHE A 193 16.22 14.72 6.71
CA PHE A 193 17.49 15.24 6.19
C PHE A 193 18.24 14.20 5.37
N LYS A 194 18.28 12.95 5.83
CA LYS A 194 18.84 11.84 5.04
C LYS A 194 18.10 11.67 3.71
N PHE A 195 16.76 11.72 3.75
CA PHE A 195 15.96 11.67 2.54
C PHE A 195 16.31 12.80 1.55
N ILE A 196 16.47 14.03 2.03
CA ILE A 196 16.91 15.16 1.16
C ILE A 196 18.34 14.91 0.63
N ASP A 197 19.24 14.33 1.42
CA ASP A 197 20.59 13.99 0.96
C ASP A 197 20.58 12.96 -0.17
N GLU A 198 19.69 11.99 -0.11
CA GLU A 198 19.51 11.06 -1.22
C GLU A 198 18.92 11.73 -2.46
N VAL A 199 17.93 12.61 -2.29
CA VAL A 199 17.42 13.42 -3.40
C VAL A 199 18.57 14.21 -4.05
N LYS A 200 19.46 14.80 -3.25
CA LYS A 200 20.65 15.51 -3.76
C LYS A 200 21.56 14.60 -4.59
N SER A 201 21.73 13.35 -4.17
CA SER A 201 22.59 12.38 -4.86
C SER A 201 22.13 12.07 -6.29
N VAL A 202 20.83 12.30 -6.60
CA VAL A 202 20.25 12.05 -7.93
C VAL A 202 20.78 13.00 -9.00
N SER A 203 21.06 14.25 -8.64
CA SER A 203 21.53 15.25 -9.61
C SER A 203 22.22 16.44 -8.95
N LYS A 204 23.30 16.90 -9.61
CA LYS A 204 24.01 18.15 -9.23
C LYS A 204 23.11 19.39 -9.17
N ILE A 205 21.95 19.36 -9.81
CA ILE A 205 20.94 20.43 -9.73
C ILE A 205 20.56 20.71 -8.27
N PHE A 206 20.54 19.68 -7.43
CA PHE A 206 20.16 19.77 -6.02
C PHE A 206 21.33 20.05 -5.07
N ASP A 207 22.58 20.16 -5.55
CA ASP A 207 23.74 20.43 -4.71
C ASP A 207 23.66 21.79 -3.99
N THR A 208 22.88 22.72 -4.52
CA THR A 208 22.64 24.05 -3.92
C THR A 208 21.83 24.01 -2.63
N ILE A 209 21.12 22.89 -2.34
CA ILE A 209 20.35 22.73 -1.11
C ILE A 209 21.31 22.64 0.07
N ASN A 210 21.34 23.65 0.91
CA ASN A 210 22.16 23.70 2.12
C ASN A 210 21.40 23.26 3.37
N THR A 211 22.04 23.30 4.54
CA THR A 211 21.42 22.89 5.81
C THR A 211 20.24 23.78 6.21
N GLU A 212 20.34 25.08 5.93
CA GLU A 212 19.25 26.03 6.24
C GLU A 212 18.02 25.74 5.37
N ASP A 213 18.24 25.42 4.10
CA ASP A 213 17.16 24.99 3.19
C ASP A 213 16.48 23.73 3.71
N LYS A 214 17.24 22.73 4.17
CA LYS A 214 16.67 21.50 4.74
C LYS A 214 15.81 21.79 5.98
N GLU A 215 16.24 22.71 6.85
CA GLU A 215 15.47 23.14 8.01
C GLU A 215 14.14 23.77 7.60
N ARG A 216 14.16 24.64 6.58
CA ARG A 216 12.94 25.28 6.06
C ARG A 216 12.01 24.27 5.41
N LEU A 217 12.56 23.36 4.60
CA LEU A 217 11.81 22.29 3.97
C LEU A 217 11.17 21.35 5.01
N TYR A 218 11.88 21.01 6.08
CA TYR A 218 11.35 20.19 7.16
C TYR A 218 10.17 20.86 7.86
N LYS A 219 10.26 22.16 8.18
CA LYS A 219 9.16 22.92 8.77
C LYS A 219 7.92 22.92 7.89
N ILE A 220 8.09 23.08 6.57
CA ILE A 220 6.98 23.05 5.61
C ILE A 220 6.40 21.63 5.51
N TYR A 221 7.25 20.60 5.43
CA TYR A 221 6.86 19.20 5.42
C TYR A 221 5.99 18.85 6.63
N GLU A 222 6.44 19.21 7.82
CA GLU A 222 5.73 18.95 9.08
C GLU A 222 4.41 19.73 9.17
N ALA A 223 4.45 21.02 8.87
CA ALA A 223 3.28 21.92 8.95
C ALA A 223 2.17 21.52 7.97
N LYS A 224 2.54 21.11 6.76
CA LYS A 224 1.59 20.71 5.70
C LYS A 224 1.26 19.21 5.73
N ARG A 225 1.94 18.42 6.56
CA ARG A 225 1.78 16.97 6.66
C ARG A 225 1.90 16.26 5.31
N PHE A 226 2.89 16.65 4.53
CA PHE A 226 3.17 16.00 3.26
C PHE A 226 3.53 14.53 3.45
N THR A 227 3.09 13.68 2.54
CA THR A 227 3.63 12.32 2.40
C THR A 227 4.98 12.37 1.68
N LEU A 228 5.80 11.33 1.84
CA LEU A 228 7.06 11.24 1.10
C LEU A 228 6.86 11.17 -0.41
N GLY A 229 5.76 10.57 -0.86
CA GLY A 229 5.38 10.55 -2.27
C GLY A 229 5.14 11.96 -2.83
N GLU A 230 4.44 12.82 -2.07
CA GLU A 230 4.23 14.22 -2.45
C GLU A 230 5.55 14.97 -2.53
N VAL A 231 6.42 14.84 -1.52
CA VAL A 231 7.74 15.47 -1.53
C VAL A 231 8.57 15.00 -2.73
N LYS A 232 8.59 13.70 -3.04
CA LYS A 232 9.28 13.17 -4.23
C LYS A 232 8.72 13.76 -5.52
N THR A 233 7.40 13.86 -5.63
CA THR A 233 6.73 14.45 -6.81
C THR A 233 7.12 15.91 -7.00
N ILE A 234 7.19 16.68 -5.92
CA ILE A 234 7.64 18.08 -5.96
C ILE A 234 9.09 18.16 -6.49
N PHE A 235 10.00 17.35 -5.97
CA PHE A 235 11.38 17.32 -6.45
C PHE A 235 11.50 16.83 -7.91
N ALA A 236 10.66 15.88 -8.32
CA ALA A 236 10.62 15.41 -9.69
C ALA A 236 10.17 16.52 -10.67
N HIS A 237 9.13 17.28 -10.32
CA HIS A 237 8.68 18.42 -11.11
C HIS A 237 9.77 19.50 -11.20
N LEU A 238 10.42 19.82 -10.09
CA LEU A 238 11.56 20.75 -10.04
C LEU A 238 12.68 20.32 -10.98
N TYR A 239 13.05 19.04 -10.91
CA TYR A 239 14.08 18.48 -11.78
C TYR A 239 13.72 18.65 -13.25
N MET A 240 12.48 18.33 -13.62
CA MET A 240 12.00 18.43 -15.01
C MET A 240 11.94 19.88 -15.49
N GLN A 241 11.51 20.82 -14.66
CA GLN A 241 11.50 22.24 -15.02
C GLN A 241 12.90 22.76 -15.28
N ILE A 242 13.86 22.48 -14.38
CA ILE A 242 15.25 22.93 -14.56
C ILE A 242 15.89 22.30 -15.79
N LYS A 243 15.54 21.05 -16.11
CA LYS A 243 16.05 20.36 -17.31
C LYS A 243 15.47 20.88 -18.61
N SER A 244 14.24 21.37 -18.58
CA SER A 244 13.53 21.88 -19.77
C SER A 244 13.77 23.37 -20.06
N ASP A 245 14.16 24.15 -19.04
CA ASP A 245 14.37 25.59 -19.17
C ASP A 245 15.85 25.95 -18.98
N THR A 246 16.50 26.34 -20.07
CA THR A 246 17.91 26.73 -20.09
C THR A 246 18.21 28.04 -19.33
N ASN A 247 17.17 28.81 -18.99
CA ASN A 247 17.27 30.08 -18.29
C ASN A 247 16.98 30.00 -16.78
N TYR A 248 16.85 28.81 -16.24
CA TYR A 248 16.54 28.61 -14.81
C TYR A 248 17.79 28.84 -13.97
N GLU A 249 17.98 30.04 -13.46
CA GLU A 249 19.20 30.43 -12.74
C GLU A 249 19.24 30.05 -11.27
N LYS A 250 18.10 29.73 -10.63
CA LYS A 250 18.05 29.43 -9.19
C LYS A 250 16.86 28.56 -8.78
N LEU A 251 17.17 27.55 -7.98
CA LEU A 251 16.20 26.68 -7.33
C LEU A 251 15.35 27.50 -6.33
N LYS A 252 14.04 27.67 -6.61
CA LYS A 252 13.09 28.32 -5.68
C LYS A 252 12.25 27.25 -4.97
N LEU A 253 12.85 26.57 -4.00
CA LEU A 253 12.20 25.50 -3.24
C LEU A 253 10.93 25.97 -2.50
N ASP A 254 10.97 27.19 -1.95
CA ASP A 254 9.84 27.73 -1.18
C ASP A 254 8.57 27.90 -2.01
N ASP A 255 8.69 28.32 -3.26
CA ASP A 255 7.55 28.54 -4.14
C ASP A 255 6.82 27.22 -4.46
N PHE A 256 7.54 26.11 -4.47
CA PHE A 256 7.00 24.79 -4.72
C PHE A 256 6.16 24.30 -3.55
N PHE A 257 6.70 24.32 -2.36
CA PHE A 257 5.99 23.88 -1.15
C PHE A 257 4.86 24.82 -0.74
N ALA A 258 4.92 26.08 -1.14
CA ALA A 258 3.89 27.08 -0.80
C ALA A 258 2.56 26.87 -1.54
N LYS A 259 2.60 26.29 -2.74
CA LYS A 259 1.44 26.19 -3.66
C LYS A 259 0.65 24.89 -3.54
N GLU A 260 1.28 23.83 -3.04
CA GLU A 260 0.67 22.52 -3.02
C GLU A 260 -0.15 22.28 -1.73
N SER A 261 -1.37 21.79 -1.89
CA SER A 261 -2.15 21.24 -0.78
C SER A 261 -1.76 19.79 -0.59
N SER A 262 -1.55 19.36 0.64
CA SER A 262 -1.28 17.95 0.92
C SER A 262 -2.52 17.08 0.64
N PHE A 263 -2.32 15.82 0.27
CA PHE A 263 -3.42 14.84 0.14
C PHE A 263 -4.24 14.74 1.43
N TYR A 264 -3.59 14.92 2.58
CA TYR A 264 -4.27 14.95 3.88
C TYR A 264 -5.35 16.04 3.94
N GLU A 265 -5.05 17.27 3.49
CA GLU A 265 -6.02 18.37 3.47
C GLU A 265 -7.17 18.10 2.49
N ILE A 266 -6.87 17.51 1.34
CA ILE A 266 -7.87 17.16 0.32
C ILE A 266 -8.84 16.10 0.88
N ILE A 267 -8.31 15.03 1.49
CA ILE A 267 -9.12 13.95 2.05
C ILE A 267 -9.94 14.46 3.23
N THR A 268 -9.37 15.27 4.12
CA THR A 268 -10.08 15.83 5.28
C THR A 268 -11.24 16.74 4.84
N LYS A 269 -11.04 17.56 3.80
CA LYS A 269 -12.11 18.38 3.22
C LYS A 269 -13.24 17.53 2.62
N GLN A 270 -12.89 16.45 1.93
CA GLN A 270 -13.88 15.52 1.36
C GLN A 270 -14.67 14.78 2.45
N GLN A 271 -14.03 14.39 3.55
CA GLN A 271 -14.71 13.74 4.69
C GLN A 271 -15.64 14.71 5.42
N ASN A 272 -15.18 15.93 5.68
CA ASN A 272 -16.01 16.95 6.34
C ASN A 272 -17.20 17.42 5.48
N GLY A 273 -17.02 17.51 4.16
CA GLY A 273 -18.12 17.80 3.22
C GLY A 273 -19.22 16.73 3.25
N ARG A 274 -18.86 15.45 3.39
CA ARG A 274 -19.82 14.33 3.46
C ARG A 274 -20.61 14.30 4.76
N ILE A 275 -20.05 14.79 5.86
CA ILE A 275 -20.76 14.88 7.16
C ILE A 275 -21.84 15.96 7.11
N LEU A 276 -21.63 17.03 6.33
CA LEU A 276 -22.58 18.13 6.19
C LEU A 276 -23.73 17.83 5.20
N GLU A 277 -23.57 16.87 4.30
CA GLU A 277 -24.62 16.45 3.34
C GLU A 277 -25.53 15.35 3.90
N ASN A 278 -25.21 14.73 5.03
CA ASN A 278 -25.96 13.66 5.68
C ASN A 278 -26.59 14.07 7.03
N GLY A 279 -26.65 15.38 7.31
CA GLY A 279 -27.24 15.96 8.53
C GLY A 279 -28.66 16.50 8.31
#